data_1e9519fa8f01ebe0e695c85c9bb51bf2
#
_entry.id   1e9519fa8f01ebe0e695c85c9bb51bf2
#
_cell.length_a   1.000
_cell.length_b   1.000
_cell.length_c   1.000
_cell.angle_alpha   90.00
_cell.angle_beta   90.00
_cell.angle_gamma   90.00
#
_symmetry.space_group_name_H-M   'P 1'
#
loop_
_entity.id
_entity.type
_entity.pdbx_description
1 polymer ?
#
loop_
_entity_poly.entity_id
_entity_poly.type
_entity_poly.pdbx_seq_one_letter_code
_entity_poly.pdbx_strand_id
1 'polypeptide(L)'
;VEELTGRDADRPLEISATPGFAATWLMPRLPEFRADHPEISLTIDPSANIRTLSPGGLDVAIRYGDGAWHGLDSQLLVRSPIVVVAASSLVGDVEIRDAADLRTFPWLQEFGTNEATDWLTEHGVDHDRSRGMTALPGNLMIEAARQGQGIAITARLFVEPDVQAGRLRLLFEDSRDKGYWLVTRPGIARPPLRHFVSWLRREAAKASSKM
;
A
#
# COMPACT_ATOMS: atom_id res chain seq x y z
N VAL A 1 23.99 23.41 14.13
CA VAL A 1 24.59 22.55 13.09
C VAL A 1 25.02 21.29 13.80
N GLU A 2 24.13 20.28 13.90
CA GLU A 2 24.50 18.95 14.37
C GLU A 2 25.36 18.31 13.28
N GLU A 3 26.62 18.15 13.55
CA GLU A 3 27.51 17.28 12.78
C GLU A 3 26.92 15.87 12.84
N LEU A 4 26.52 15.36 11.67
CA LEU A 4 26.22 13.94 11.47
C LEU A 4 27.49 13.17 11.83
N THR A 5 27.55 12.64 13.04
CA THR A 5 28.65 11.80 13.47
C THR A 5 28.75 10.60 12.53
N GLY A 6 29.97 10.15 12.17
CA GLY A 6 30.20 9.06 11.23
C GLY A 6 29.41 7.77 11.49
N ARG A 7 28.95 7.56 12.73
CA ARG A 7 28.04 6.46 13.13
C ARG A 7 26.64 6.52 12.49
N ASP A 8 26.16 7.71 12.14
CA ASP A 8 24.82 7.87 11.54
C ASP A 8 24.82 7.62 10.02
N ALA A 9 26.01 7.73 9.38
CA ALA A 9 26.18 7.44 7.96
C ALA A 9 26.12 5.93 7.67
N ASP A 10 26.60 5.09 8.58
CA ASP A 10 26.76 3.64 8.41
C ASP A 10 25.59 2.80 8.90
N ARG A 11 24.62 3.40 9.64
CA ARG A 11 23.45 2.64 10.10
C ARG A 11 22.53 2.29 8.93
N PRO A 12 21.80 1.14 9.00
CA PRO A 12 20.79 0.78 8.01
C PRO A 12 19.79 1.90 7.75
N LEU A 13 19.30 1.98 6.53
CA LEU A 13 18.15 2.82 6.19
C LEU A 13 16.88 2.16 6.68
N GLU A 14 16.21 2.80 7.63
CA GLU A 14 14.98 2.31 8.25
C GLU A 14 13.76 2.80 7.48
N ILE A 15 13.06 1.85 6.84
CA ILE A 15 11.92 2.10 5.96
C ILE A 15 10.69 1.44 6.55
N SER A 16 9.58 2.18 6.65
CA SER A 16 8.28 1.59 6.94
C SER A 16 7.33 1.80 5.76
N ALA A 17 6.61 0.77 5.37
CA ALA A 17 5.64 0.83 4.29
C ALA A 17 4.39 0.04 4.66
N THR A 18 3.24 0.33 4.04
CA THR A 18 2.09 -0.57 4.18
C THR A 18 2.43 -1.95 3.63
N PRO A 19 1.91 -3.04 4.22
CA PRO A 19 2.27 -4.40 3.78
C PRO A 19 1.98 -4.67 2.30
N GLY A 20 0.86 -4.17 1.79
CA GLY A 20 0.53 -4.28 0.37
C GLY A 20 1.55 -3.56 -0.53
N PHE A 21 1.93 -2.33 -0.18
CA PHE A 21 2.93 -1.57 -0.94
C PHE A 21 4.31 -2.23 -0.88
N ALA A 22 4.73 -2.65 0.29
CA ALA A 22 6.01 -3.31 0.47
C ALA A 22 6.11 -4.56 -0.41
N ALA A 23 5.12 -5.45 -0.35
CA ALA A 23 5.17 -6.73 -1.06
C ALA A 23 4.99 -6.60 -2.58
N THR A 24 4.04 -5.78 -3.03
CA THR A 24 3.63 -5.77 -4.45
C THR A 24 4.32 -4.69 -5.28
N TRP A 25 4.69 -3.58 -4.67
CA TRP A 25 5.31 -2.47 -5.40
C TRP A 25 6.81 -2.32 -5.13
N LEU A 26 7.22 -2.33 -3.85
CA LEU A 26 8.60 -2.07 -3.46
C LEU A 26 9.51 -3.29 -3.74
N MET A 27 9.16 -4.46 -3.25
CA MET A 27 10.01 -5.66 -3.36
C MET A 27 10.40 -6.02 -4.78
N PRO A 28 9.52 -6.00 -5.80
CA PRO A 28 9.92 -6.33 -7.18
C PRO A 28 10.92 -5.36 -7.80
N ARG A 29 10.99 -4.12 -7.29
CA ARG A 29 11.88 -3.05 -7.79
C ARG A 29 13.19 -2.92 -7.02
N LEU A 30 13.19 -3.38 -5.78
CA LEU A 30 14.32 -3.24 -4.86
C LEU A 30 15.66 -3.80 -5.36
N PRO A 31 15.71 -4.90 -6.16
CA PRO A 31 16.94 -5.40 -6.75
C PRO A 31 17.72 -4.35 -7.55
N GLU A 32 17.02 -3.44 -8.28
CA GLU A 32 17.67 -2.35 -9.03
C GLU A 32 18.37 -1.38 -8.05
N PHE A 33 17.69 -0.96 -6.99
CA PHE A 33 18.31 -0.10 -5.96
C PHE A 33 19.55 -0.74 -5.32
N ARG A 34 19.48 -2.03 -5.00
CA ARG A 34 20.58 -2.76 -4.37
C ARG A 34 21.77 -2.97 -5.32
N ALA A 35 21.52 -3.04 -6.62
CA ALA A 35 22.59 -3.11 -7.62
C ALA A 35 23.33 -1.77 -7.73
N ASP A 36 22.59 -0.65 -7.66
CA ASP A 36 23.17 0.71 -7.75
C ASP A 36 23.83 1.14 -6.43
N HIS A 37 23.37 0.63 -5.29
CA HIS A 37 23.81 1.00 -3.94
C HIS A 37 24.05 -0.22 -3.05
N PRO A 38 25.01 -1.09 -3.40
CA PRO A 38 25.27 -2.32 -2.64
C PRO A 38 25.78 -2.07 -1.20
N GLU A 39 26.32 -0.87 -0.96
CA GLU A 39 26.82 -0.44 0.35
C GLU A 39 25.72 -0.03 1.33
N ILE A 40 24.49 0.24 0.86
CA ILE A 40 23.39 0.69 1.72
C ILE A 40 22.66 -0.51 2.30
N SER A 41 22.79 -0.69 3.61
CA SER A 41 21.97 -1.66 4.35
C SER A 41 20.55 -1.14 4.54
N LEU A 42 19.55 -2.01 4.39
CA LEU A 42 18.13 -1.66 4.49
C LEU A 42 17.45 -2.48 5.58
N THR A 43 16.62 -1.83 6.38
CA THR A 43 15.60 -2.47 7.22
C THR A 43 14.23 -2.04 6.72
N ILE A 44 13.37 -2.99 6.36
CA ILE A 44 12.04 -2.71 5.84
C ILE A 44 11.03 -3.31 6.80
N ASP A 45 10.21 -2.45 7.40
CA ASP A 45 9.12 -2.83 8.30
C ASP A 45 7.77 -2.69 7.57
N PRO A 46 7.17 -3.80 7.11
CA PRO A 46 5.84 -3.78 6.50
C PRO A 46 4.78 -3.67 7.59
N SER A 47 4.39 -2.45 7.92
CA SER A 47 3.44 -2.16 8.99
C SER A 47 2.35 -1.19 8.54
N ALA A 48 1.09 -1.51 8.87
CA ALA A 48 -0.04 -0.58 8.72
C ALA A 48 -0.01 0.53 9.78
N ASN A 49 0.69 0.31 10.90
CA ASN A 49 0.77 1.29 11.97
C ASN A 49 1.66 2.47 11.60
N ILE A 50 1.21 3.67 11.96
CA ILE A 50 2.02 4.88 11.81
C ILE A 50 3.06 4.87 12.94
N ARG A 51 4.30 4.53 12.59
CA ARG A 51 5.44 4.66 13.51
C ARG A 51 5.98 6.08 13.46
N THR A 52 6.40 6.56 14.61
CA THR A 52 7.00 7.91 14.71
C THR A 52 8.33 7.95 13.99
N LEU A 53 8.47 8.89 13.06
CA LEU A 53 9.74 9.24 12.44
C LEU A 53 10.58 9.99 13.49
N SER A 54 11.67 9.40 13.94
CA SER A 54 12.54 9.95 15.00
C SER A 54 14.00 9.97 14.57
N PRO A 55 14.83 10.88 15.12
CA PRO A 55 16.28 10.85 14.91
C PRO A 55 16.87 9.50 15.36
N GLY A 56 17.68 8.88 14.50
CA GLY A 56 18.28 7.57 14.77
C GLY A 56 17.31 6.37 14.70
N GLY A 57 16.04 6.60 14.41
CA GLY A 57 15.00 5.58 14.18
C GLY A 57 14.58 5.53 12.72
N LEU A 58 13.26 5.50 12.49
CA LEU A 58 12.67 5.43 11.17
C LEU A 58 13.07 6.66 10.32
N ASP A 59 13.62 6.41 9.13
CA ASP A 59 14.05 7.45 8.21
C ASP A 59 12.93 7.91 7.26
N VAL A 60 12.14 6.95 6.79
CA VAL A 60 11.10 7.18 5.80
C VAL A 60 9.91 6.26 6.00
N ALA A 61 8.73 6.80 5.80
CA ALA A 61 7.50 6.03 5.75
C ALA A 61 6.84 6.16 4.37
N ILE A 62 6.24 5.08 3.88
CA ILE A 62 5.40 5.09 2.68
C ILE A 62 3.99 4.76 3.14
N ARG A 63 3.07 5.72 2.94
CA ARG A 63 1.73 5.67 3.50
C ARG A 63 0.67 6.05 2.47
N TYR A 64 -0.47 5.39 2.56
CA TYR A 64 -1.65 5.75 1.79
C TYR A 64 -2.42 6.87 2.50
N GLY A 65 -2.86 7.88 1.76
CA GLY A 65 -3.62 9.01 2.32
C GLY A 65 -3.74 10.18 1.38
N ASP A 66 -4.09 11.32 1.95
CA ASP A 66 -4.31 12.62 1.27
C ASP A 66 -3.08 13.53 1.26
N GLY A 67 -2.00 13.14 1.95
CA GLY A 67 -0.76 13.91 2.04
C GLY A 67 -0.65 14.81 3.28
N ALA A 68 -1.64 14.80 4.18
CA ALA A 68 -1.65 15.65 5.36
C ALA A 68 -1.04 14.96 6.59
N TRP A 69 0.28 15.03 6.74
CA TRP A 69 0.98 14.59 7.95
C TRP A 69 1.59 15.78 8.67
N HIS A 70 0.98 16.19 9.79
CA HIS A 70 1.43 17.36 10.55
C HIS A 70 2.88 17.23 11.03
N GLY A 71 3.69 18.26 10.76
CA GLY A 71 5.08 18.34 11.19
C GLY A 71 6.05 17.45 10.41
N LEU A 72 5.62 16.84 9.32
CA LEU A 72 6.43 16.00 8.45
C LEU A 72 6.39 16.52 7.01
N ASP A 73 7.45 16.27 6.27
CA ASP A 73 7.47 16.49 4.84
C ASP A 73 6.80 15.30 4.14
N SER A 74 5.87 15.60 3.24
CA SER A 74 5.18 14.58 2.48
C SER A 74 5.26 14.87 0.99
N GLN A 75 5.50 13.83 0.21
CA GLN A 75 5.54 13.91 -1.24
C GLN A 75 4.74 12.78 -1.85
N LEU A 76 3.83 13.11 -2.76
CA LEU A 76 3.10 12.13 -3.53
C LEU A 76 4.07 11.27 -4.35
N LEU A 77 4.00 9.96 -4.18
CA LEU A 77 4.78 8.98 -4.92
C LEU A 77 3.98 8.44 -6.09
N VAL A 78 2.78 7.91 -5.82
CA VAL A 78 1.90 7.37 -6.86
C VAL A 78 0.43 7.50 -6.45
N ARG A 79 -0.41 7.98 -7.37
CA ARG A 79 -1.87 7.92 -7.21
C ARG A 79 -2.36 6.54 -7.59
N SER A 80 -3.34 6.05 -6.87
CA SER A 80 -4.04 4.83 -7.23
C SER A 80 -5.47 4.89 -6.71
N PRO A 81 -6.49 4.66 -7.55
CA PRO A 81 -7.83 4.48 -7.05
C PRO A 81 -7.91 3.25 -6.16
N ILE A 82 -8.91 3.24 -5.30
CA ILE A 82 -9.32 2.07 -4.53
C ILE A 82 -10.26 1.25 -5.38
N VAL A 83 -10.10 -0.05 -5.36
CA VAL A 83 -10.95 -0.99 -6.10
C VAL A 83 -11.51 -2.07 -5.18
N VAL A 84 -12.73 -2.49 -5.47
CA VAL A 84 -13.35 -3.68 -4.91
C VAL A 84 -13.13 -4.82 -5.87
N VAL A 85 -12.48 -5.87 -5.42
CA VAL A 85 -12.10 -7.01 -6.26
C VAL A 85 -12.47 -8.34 -5.60
N ALA A 86 -12.71 -9.34 -6.43
CA ALA A 86 -12.91 -10.71 -6.00
C ALA A 86 -12.34 -11.68 -7.04
N ALA A 87 -11.93 -12.87 -6.61
CA ALA A 87 -11.54 -13.92 -7.54
C ALA A 87 -12.73 -14.31 -8.44
N SER A 88 -12.44 -14.57 -9.71
CA SER A 88 -13.44 -15.08 -10.66
C SER A 88 -14.04 -16.41 -10.18
N SER A 89 -13.28 -17.22 -9.44
CA SER A 89 -13.76 -18.46 -8.83
C SER A 89 -14.78 -18.25 -7.69
N LEU A 90 -14.75 -17.08 -7.02
CA LEU A 90 -15.67 -16.77 -5.93
C LEU A 90 -16.99 -16.21 -6.45
N VAL A 91 -16.95 -15.27 -7.37
CA VAL A 91 -18.15 -14.55 -7.86
C VAL A 91 -18.70 -15.14 -9.15
N GLY A 92 -17.96 -16.03 -9.81
CA GLY A 92 -18.39 -16.66 -11.06
C GLY A 92 -18.80 -15.63 -12.12
N ASP A 93 -19.86 -15.96 -12.87
CA ASP A 93 -20.48 -15.10 -13.88
C ASP A 93 -21.64 -14.27 -13.34
N VAL A 94 -21.80 -14.22 -11.98
CA VAL A 94 -22.86 -13.42 -11.37
C VAL A 94 -22.70 -11.96 -11.78
N GLU A 95 -23.81 -11.39 -12.26
CA GLU A 95 -23.85 -9.96 -12.57
C GLU A 95 -23.95 -9.17 -11.28
N ILE A 96 -22.91 -8.40 -11.00
CA ILE A 96 -22.83 -7.48 -9.87
C ILE A 96 -23.15 -6.09 -10.41
N ARG A 97 -24.30 -5.54 -10.03
CA ARG A 97 -24.80 -4.23 -10.50
C ARG A 97 -24.66 -3.15 -9.44
N ASP A 98 -24.86 -3.51 -8.19
CA ASP A 98 -24.73 -2.60 -7.06
C ASP A 98 -24.05 -3.26 -5.85
N ALA A 99 -23.74 -2.46 -4.84
CA ALA A 99 -23.04 -2.93 -3.66
C ALA A 99 -23.85 -3.96 -2.84
N ALA A 100 -25.20 -3.93 -2.92
CA ALA A 100 -26.05 -4.86 -2.18
C ALA A 100 -25.90 -6.29 -2.68
N ASP A 101 -25.51 -6.50 -3.94
CA ASP A 101 -25.24 -7.82 -4.51
C ASP A 101 -24.07 -8.51 -3.81
N LEU A 102 -23.18 -7.73 -3.18
CA LEU A 102 -22.01 -8.24 -2.48
C LEU A 102 -22.27 -8.66 -1.04
N ARG A 103 -23.44 -8.39 -0.48
CA ARG A 103 -23.78 -8.62 0.92
C ARG A 103 -23.59 -10.07 1.37
N THR A 104 -23.85 -11.02 0.49
CA THR A 104 -23.82 -12.45 0.79
C THR A 104 -22.45 -13.11 0.62
N PHE A 105 -21.48 -12.39 0.08
CA PHE A 105 -20.12 -12.90 -0.09
C PHE A 105 -19.29 -12.70 1.18
N PRO A 106 -18.27 -13.54 1.42
CA PRO A 106 -17.29 -13.29 2.48
C PRO A 106 -16.46 -12.04 2.17
N TRP A 107 -16.09 -11.29 3.21
CA TRP A 107 -15.31 -10.08 3.09
C TRP A 107 -13.97 -10.18 3.80
N LEU A 108 -12.96 -9.55 3.21
CA LEU A 108 -11.63 -9.40 3.77
C LEU A 108 -11.41 -7.93 4.17
N GLN A 109 -10.81 -7.73 5.33
CA GLN A 109 -10.48 -6.40 5.85
C GLN A 109 -8.97 -6.27 5.97
N GLU A 110 -8.38 -5.18 5.47
CA GLU A 110 -6.98 -4.91 5.73
C GLU A 110 -6.78 -4.59 7.22
N PHE A 111 -5.88 -5.32 7.86
CA PHE A 111 -5.57 -5.15 9.27
C PHE A 111 -5.06 -3.72 9.55
N GLY A 112 -5.64 -3.08 10.56
CA GLY A 112 -5.31 -1.69 10.92
C GLY A 112 -6.04 -0.61 10.12
N THR A 113 -7.00 -1.01 9.26
CA THR A 113 -7.90 -0.09 8.54
C THR A 113 -9.36 -0.48 8.75
N ASN A 114 -10.29 0.36 8.28
CA ASN A 114 -11.72 0.08 8.22
C ASN A 114 -12.25 0.15 6.78
N GLU A 115 -11.39 0.10 5.77
CA GLU A 115 -11.75 0.37 4.36
C GLU A 115 -12.94 -0.45 3.89
N ALA A 116 -12.99 -1.77 4.18
CA ALA A 116 -14.10 -2.61 3.77
C ALA A 116 -15.41 -2.25 4.51
N THR A 117 -15.32 -2.05 5.83
CA THR A 117 -16.47 -1.68 6.65
C THR A 117 -17.02 -0.30 6.28
N ASP A 118 -16.13 0.67 6.07
CA ASP A 118 -16.49 2.04 5.68
C ASP A 118 -17.14 2.05 4.30
N TRP A 119 -16.55 1.34 3.33
CA TRP A 119 -17.11 1.23 1.98
C TRP A 119 -18.53 0.63 1.98
N LEU A 120 -18.75 -0.47 2.72
CA LEU A 120 -20.06 -1.08 2.86
C LEU A 120 -21.06 -0.10 3.45
N THR A 121 -20.67 0.62 4.50
CA THR A 121 -21.51 1.62 5.17
C THR A 121 -21.85 2.78 4.24
N GLU A 122 -20.88 3.31 3.53
CA GLU A 122 -21.06 4.40 2.55
C GLU A 122 -22.02 4.01 1.42
N HIS A 123 -22.04 2.74 1.05
CA HIS A 123 -22.95 2.22 0.02
C HIS A 123 -24.28 1.67 0.58
N GLY A 124 -24.55 1.89 1.87
CA GLY A 124 -25.81 1.48 2.51
C GLY A 124 -25.98 -0.02 2.61
N VAL A 125 -24.89 -0.78 2.63
CA VAL A 125 -24.92 -2.25 2.72
C VAL A 125 -24.65 -2.69 4.15
N ASP A 126 -25.66 -3.31 4.77
CA ASP A 126 -25.47 -4.03 6.02
C ASP A 126 -24.73 -5.34 5.75
N HIS A 127 -23.49 -5.42 6.19
CA HIS A 127 -22.76 -6.67 6.14
C HIS A 127 -23.43 -7.74 6.99
N ASP A 128 -23.62 -8.92 6.42
CA ASP A 128 -24.17 -10.08 7.15
C ASP A 128 -23.17 -10.55 8.21
N ARG A 129 -23.38 -10.07 9.44
CA ARG A 129 -22.49 -10.37 10.59
C ARG A 129 -22.41 -11.87 10.91
N SER A 130 -23.32 -12.71 10.40
CA SER A 130 -23.27 -14.16 10.58
C SER A 130 -22.12 -14.81 9.82
N ARG A 131 -21.60 -14.14 8.79
CA ARG A 131 -20.50 -14.65 7.96
C ARG A 131 -19.11 -14.23 8.42
N GLY A 132 -19.04 -13.27 9.34
CA GLY A 132 -17.79 -12.72 9.83
C GLY A 132 -17.01 -11.95 8.75
N MET A 133 -15.92 -11.31 9.17
CA MET A 133 -14.96 -10.63 8.31
C MET A 133 -13.56 -11.07 8.71
N THR A 134 -12.74 -11.47 7.76
CA THR A 134 -11.36 -11.89 8.05
C THR A 134 -10.44 -10.70 7.91
N ALA A 135 -9.76 -10.31 9.00
CA ALA A 135 -8.77 -9.25 9.00
C ALA A 135 -7.36 -9.80 8.75
N LEU A 136 -6.66 -9.25 7.77
CA LEU A 136 -5.34 -9.70 7.33
C LEU A 136 -4.42 -8.51 7.03
N PRO A 137 -3.09 -8.63 7.21
CA PRO A 137 -2.16 -7.69 6.59
C PRO A 137 -2.41 -7.56 5.10
N GLY A 138 -2.24 -6.36 4.53
CA GLY A 138 -2.66 -6.04 3.16
C GLY A 138 -2.12 -6.99 2.08
N ASN A 139 -0.87 -7.43 2.20
CA ASN A 139 -0.29 -8.40 1.28
C ASN A 139 -0.96 -9.79 1.36
N LEU A 140 -1.30 -10.25 2.56
CA LEU A 140 -2.02 -11.52 2.76
C LEU A 140 -3.49 -11.38 2.36
N MET A 141 -4.10 -10.22 2.57
CA MET A 141 -5.46 -9.95 2.11
C MET A 141 -5.57 -10.06 0.58
N ILE A 142 -4.61 -9.50 -0.16
CA ILE A 142 -4.56 -9.62 -1.62
C ILE A 142 -4.41 -11.09 -2.04
N GLU A 143 -3.54 -11.83 -1.37
CA GLU A 143 -3.35 -13.25 -1.65
C GLU A 143 -4.61 -14.08 -1.34
N ALA A 144 -5.27 -13.81 -0.20
CA ALA A 144 -6.54 -14.44 0.13
C ALA A 144 -7.63 -14.14 -0.91
N ALA A 145 -7.68 -12.89 -1.42
CA ALA A 145 -8.59 -12.52 -2.50
C ALA A 145 -8.31 -13.31 -3.79
N ARG A 146 -7.05 -13.48 -4.18
CA ARG A 146 -6.66 -14.31 -5.33
C ARG A 146 -7.11 -15.76 -5.20
N GLN A 147 -7.09 -16.28 -3.99
CA GLN A 147 -7.54 -17.64 -3.66
C GLN A 147 -9.06 -17.78 -3.49
N GLY A 148 -9.84 -16.72 -3.72
CA GLY A 148 -11.29 -16.76 -3.63
C GLY A 148 -11.83 -16.82 -2.19
N GLN A 149 -11.04 -16.40 -1.19
CA GLN A 149 -11.47 -16.45 0.22
C GLN A 149 -12.40 -15.31 0.61
N GLY A 150 -12.50 -14.26 -0.23
CA GLY A 150 -13.40 -13.14 0.03
C GLY A 150 -13.21 -11.97 -0.92
N ILE A 151 -14.11 -11.00 -0.78
CA ILE A 151 -14.03 -9.72 -1.47
C ILE A 151 -13.03 -8.83 -0.73
N ALA A 152 -12.15 -8.17 -1.47
CA ALA A 152 -11.15 -7.26 -0.92
C ALA A 152 -11.29 -5.85 -1.48
N ILE A 153 -10.98 -4.86 -0.64
CA ILE A 153 -10.78 -3.47 -1.05
C ILE A 153 -9.28 -3.19 -0.97
N THR A 154 -8.72 -2.72 -2.08
CA THR A 154 -7.28 -2.46 -2.17
C THR A 154 -6.96 -1.40 -3.22
N ALA A 155 -5.72 -0.93 -3.25
CA ALA A 155 -5.27 -0.04 -4.31
C ALA A 155 -5.18 -0.80 -5.65
N ARG A 156 -5.74 -0.22 -6.71
CA ARG A 156 -5.77 -0.82 -8.05
C ARG A 156 -4.38 -1.24 -8.53
N LEU A 157 -3.37 -0.44 -8.24
CA LEU A 157 -1.99 -0.70 -8.66
C LEU A 157 -1.43 -2.05 -8.17
N PHE A 158 -2.00 -2.63 -7.09
CA PHE A 158 -1.54 -3.92 -6.56
C PHE A 158 -2.17 -5.12 -7.25
N VAL A 159 -3.33 -4.93 -7.85
CA VAL A 159 -4.16 -6.00 -8.42
C VAL A 159 -4.37 -5.87 -9.93
N GLU A 160 -3.89 -4.79 -10.53
CA GLU A 160 -4.05 -4.56 -11.98
C GLU A 160 -3.58 -5.75 -12.84
N PRO A 161 -2.42 -6.40 -12.58
CA PRO A 161 -2.00 -7.57 -13.34
C PRO A 161 -2.95 -8.77 -13.17
N ASP A 162 -3.59 -8.91 -12.02
CA ASP A 162 -4.56 -9.97 -11.76
C ASP A 162 -5.88 -9.71 -12.47
N VAL A 163 -6.30 -8.46 -12.51
CA VAL A 163 -7.51 -8.03 -13.25
C VAL A 163 -7.30 -8.24 -14.75
N GLN A 164 -6.17 -7.79 -15.29
CA GLN A 164 -5.83 -7.99 -16.72
C GLN A 164 -5.73 -9.47 -17.10
N ALA A 165 -5.23 -10.31 -16.20
CA ALA A 165 -5.13 -11.74 -16.42
C ALA A 165 -6.46 -12.50 -16.15
N GLY A 166 -7.52 -11.83 -15.73
CA GLY A 166 -8.82 -12.43 -15.43
C GLY A 166 -8.85 -13.28 -14.15
N ARG A 167 -7.80 -13.23 -13.33
CA ARG A 167 -7.78 -13.92 -12.02
C ARG A 167 -8.67 -13.23 -11.00
N LEU A 168 -8.66 -11.90 -11.02
CA LEU A 168 -9.56 -11.07 -10.22
C LEU A 168 -10.51 -10.31 -11.14
N ARG A 169 -11.77 -10.21 -10.73
CA ARG A 169 -12.76 -9.31 -11.33
C ARG A 169 -12.73 -7.98 -10.56
N LEU A 170 -12.63 -6.89 -11.29
CA LEU A 170 -12.88 -5.56 -10.77
C LEU A 170 -14.40 -5.37 -10.69
N LEU A 171 -14.92 -5.20 -9.49
CA LEU A 171 -16.34 -5.06 -9.23
C LEU A 171 -16.76 -3.59 -9.15
N PHE A 172 -15.99 -2.79 -8.40
CA PHE A 172 -16.18 -1.35 -8.27
C PHE A 172 -14.84 -0.63 -8.21
N GLU A 173 -14.85 0.62 -8.61
CA GLU A 173 -13.71 1.54 -8.50
C GLU A 173 -14.15 2.84 -7.85
N ASP A 174 -13.36 3.30 -6.88
CA ASP A 174 -13.55 4.57 -6.20
C ASP A 174 -12.33 5.47 -6.46
N SER A 175 -12.54 6.52 -7.26
CA SER A 175 -11.52 7.50 -7.65
C SER A 175 -11.33 8.58 -6.59
N ARG A 176 -11.01 8.20 -5.36
CA ARG A 176 -10.66 9.16 -4.30
C ARG A 176 -9.34 9.86 -4.65
N ASP A 177 -9.24 11.14 -4.29
CA ASP A 177 -7.99 11.91 -4.46
C ASP A 177 -6.95 11.53 -3.39
N LYS A 178 -6.61 10.24 -3.34
CA LYS A 178 -5.63 9.65 -2.42
C LYS A 178 -4.55 8.92 -3.20
N GLY A 179 -3.45 8.65 -2.54
CA GLY A 179 -2.34 7.92 -3.13
C GLY A 179 -1.33 7.47 -2.08
N TYR A 180 -0.24 6.90 -2.55
CA TYR A 180 0.91 6.56 -1.71
C TYR A 180 1.85 7.75 -1.65
N TRP A 181 2.21 8.12 -0.44
CA TRP A 181 3.05 9.26 -0.13
C TRP A 181 4.32 8.80 0.56
N LEU A 182 5.40 9.43 0.17
CA LEU A 182 6.68 9.34 0.85
C LEU A 182 6.68 10.40 1.94
N VAL A 183 6.86 9.97 3.19
CA VAL A 183 6.80 10.82 4.38
C VAL A 183 8.15 10.75 5.08
N THR A 184 8.74 11.93 5.33
CA THR A 184 10.04 12.08 5.99
C THR A 184 10.00 13.17 7.04
N ARG A 185 11.00 13.20 7.90
CA ARG A 185 11.19 14.37 8.79
C ARG A 185 11.67 15.56 7.98
N PRO A 186 11.27 16.79 8.36
CA PRO A 186 11.84 17.99 7.78
C PRO A 186 13.33 18.10 8.11
N GLY A 187 14.09 18.74 7.21
CA GLY A 187 15.51 18.99 7.37
C GLY A 187 16.38 18.26 6.37
N ILE A 188 17.69 18.19 6.68
CA ILE A 188 18.68 17.59 5.78
C ILE A 188 18.65 16.08 5.89
N ALA A 189 18.26 15.43 4.81
CA ALA A 189 18.29 13.96 4.72
C ALA A 189 19.74 13.44 4.62
N ARG A 190 20.04 12.36 5.34
CA ARG A 190 21.34 11.67 5.21
C ARG A 190 21.52 11.05 3.80
N PRO A 191 22.73 10.82 3.32
CA PRO A 191 22.98 10.34 1.96
C PRO A 191 22.19 9.09 1.57
N PRO A 192 22.13 7.99 2.38
CA PRO A 192 21.34 6.81 2.03
C PRO A 192 19.86 7.13 1.78
N LEU A 193 19.25 8.01 2.59
CA LEU A 193 17.87 8.42 2.40
C LEU A 193 17.68 9.20 1.10
N ARG A 194 18.60 10.11 0.77
CA ARG A 194 18.55 10.87 -0.50
C ARG A 194 18.59 9.94 -1.73
N HIS A 195 19.48 8.94 -1.71
CA HIS A 195 19.59 7.95 -2.80
C HIS A 195 18.30 7.15 -2.94
N PHE A 196 17.76 6.66 -1.83
CA PHE A 196 16.52 5.89 -1.82
C PHE A 196 15.31 6.71 -2.31
N VAL A 197 15.15 7.94 -1.83
CA VAL A 197 14.07 8.85 -2.26
C VAL A 197 14.17 9.16 -3.76
N SER A 198 15.39 9.46 -4.26
CA SER A 198 15.60 9.72 -5.68
C SER A 198 15.26 8.51 -6.55
N TRP A 199 15.66 7.33 -6.10
CA TRP A 199 15.34 6.09 -6.79
C TRP A 199 13.81 5.83 -6.79
N LEU A 200 13.13 5.93 -5.65
CA LEU A 200 11.68 5.75 -5.56
C LEU A 200 10.92 6.67 -6.51
N ARG A 201 11.34 7.92 -6.64
CA ARG A 201 10.74 8.89 -7.56
C ARG A 201 10.88 8.46 -9.02
N ARG A 202 12.05 7.97 -9.41
CA ARG A 202 12.28 7.46 -10.78
C ARG A 202 11.38 6.26 -11.07
N GLU A 203 11.28 5.33 -10.11
CA GLU A 203 10.42 4.15 -10.24
C GLU A 203 8.93 4.51 -10.33
N ALA A 204 8.47 5.47 -9.53
CA ALA A 204 7.11 5.97 -9.59
C ALA A 204 6.79 6.63 -10.93
N ALA A 205 7.71 7.44 -11.48
CA ALA A 205 7.55 8.04 -12.79
C ALA A 205 7.46 6.98 -13.92
N LYS A 206 8.29 5.94 -13.87
CA LYS A 206 8.22 4.80 -14.81
C LYS A 206 6.86 4.09 -14.74
N ALA A 207 6.31 3.92 -13.53
CA ALA A 207 5.02 3.26 -13.32
C ALA A 207 3.85 4.10 -13.87
N SER A 208 3.87 5.42 -13.64
CA SER A 208 2.84 6.35 -14.12
C SER A 208 2.79 6.48 -15.65
N SER A 209 3.90 6.25 -16.34
CA SER A 209 3.97 6.32 -17.80
C SER A 209 3.44 5.07 -18.50
N LYS A 210 3.10 4.01 -17.76
CA LYS A 210 2.60 2.73 -18.29
C LYS A 210 1.09 2.52 -18.04
N MET A 211 0.45 3.42 -17.31
CA MET A 211 -1.00 3.48 -17.10
C MET A 211 -1.65 4.46 -18.06
#